data_0839edd999378b8fcd26f0d09477fc10
#
_entry.id   0839edd999378b8fcd26f0d09477fc10
#
_cell.length_a   1.000
_cell.length_b   1.000
_cell.length_c   1.000
_cell.angle_alpha   90.00
_cell.angle_beta   90.00
_cell.angle_gamma   90.00
#
_symmetry.space_group_name_H-M   'P 1'
#
loop_
_entity.id
_entity.type
_entity.pdbx_description
1 polymer ?
#
loop_
_entity_poly.entity_id
_entity_poly.type
_entity_poly.pdbx_seq_one_letter_code
_entity_poly.pdbx_strand_id
1 'polypeptide(L)'
;MKRFLGLVALFVGAVMCASAQVNDTIQRVAGNDLYQGITRKLPYRQMVTPHGVQVTFAKTVHIIFPSVVRYVDLGSNWIIAGKADGAENVIRVKATTEGFPGETNFSVICEDGSFYSFNARYACLLYTS
;
A
#
# COMPACT_ATOMS: atom_id res chain seq x y z
N MET A 1 11.61 63.44 -9.16
CA MET A 1 11.44 62.73 -7.88
C MET A 1 10.26 61.82 -7.83
N LYS A 2 9.07 62.27 -8.24
CA LYS A 2 7.88 61.36 -8.21
C LYS A 2 7.94 60.14 -9.14
N ARG A 3 8.66 60.23 -10.24
CA ARG A 3 8.84 59.12 -11.19
C ARG A 3 9.76 58.01 -10.66
N PHE A 4 10.70 58.33 -9.81
CA PHE A 4 11.60 57.36 -9.18
C PHE A 4 10.91 56.53 -8.15
N LEU A 5 10.01 57.08 -7.36
CA LEU A 5 9.23 56.37 -6.34
C LEU A 5 8.29 55.33 -6.95
N GLY A 6 7.68 55.62 -8.11
CA GLY A 6 6.81 54.67 -8.82
C GLY A 6 7.57 53.47 -9.37
N LEU A 7 8.76 53.67 -9.91
CA LEU A 7 9.63 52.61 -10.41
C LEU A 7 10.11 51.67 -9.33
N VAL A 8 10.47 52.20 -8.16
CA VAL A 8 10.92 51.39 -7.02
C VAL A 8 9.79 50.53 -6.47
N ALA A 9 8.57 51.06 -6.39
CA ALA A 9 7.41 50.31 -5.92
C ALA A 9 7.06 49.13 -6.87
N LEU A 10 7.16 49.31 -8.17
CA LEU A 10 6.95 48.25 -9.18
C LEU A 10 8.01 47.18 -9.07
N PHE A 11 9.24 47.54 -8.80
CA PHE A 11 10.33 46.58 -8.68
C PHE A 11 10.19 45.71 -7.42
N VAL A 12 9.74 46.24 -6.32
CA VAL A 12 9.47 45.52 -5.08
C VAL A 12 8.34 44.51 -5.25
N GLY A 13 7.29 44.87 -5.98
CA GLY A 13 6.20 43.93 -6.28
C GLY A 13 6.64 42.75 -7.10
N ALA A 14 7.49 42.93 -8.11
CA ALA A 14 8.02 41.85 -8.94
C ALA A 14 8.92 40.88 -8.14
N VAL A 15 9.71 41.41 -7.21
CA VAL A 15 10.56 40.58 -6.33
C VAL A 15 9.74 39.70 -5.40
N MET A 16 8.62 40.19 -4.88
CA MET A 16 7.74 39.37 -4.03
C MET A 16 7.07 38.20 -4.77
N CYS A 17 6.66 38.44 -6.00
CA CYS A 17 6.13 37.34 -6.83
C CYS A 17 7.16 36.26 -7.15
N ALA A 18 8.39 36.66 -7.42
CA ALA A 18 9.49 35.73 -7.66
C ALA A 18 9.82 34.88 -6.41
N SER A 19 9.75 35.44 -5.22
CA SER A 19 9.99 34.75 -3.97
C SER A 19 8.93 33.65 -3.72
N ALA A 20 7.68 33.89 -4.01
CA ALA A 20 6.62 32.92 -3.88
C ALA A 20 6.81 31.71 -4.83
N GLN A 21 7.25 31.96 -6.06
CA GLN A 21 7.53 30.89 -7.03
C GLN A 21 8.72 30.03 -6.63
N VAL A 22 9.77 30.63 -6.08
CA VAL A 22 10.95 29.91 -5.59
C VAL A 22 10.61 29.01 -4.42
N ASN A 23 9.77 29.46 -3.52
CA ASN A 23 9.32 28.64 -2.39
C ASN A 23 8.52 27.41 -2.84
N ASP A 24 7.65 27.56 -3.81
CA ASP A 24 6.89 26.44 -4.35
C ASP A 24 7.79 25.42 -5.03
N THR A 25 8.80 25.88 -5.75
CA THR A 25 9.78 25.01 -6.39
C THR A 25 10.64 24.26 -5.36
N ILE A 26 11.06 24.94 -4.30
CA ILE A 26 11.86 24.34 -3.22
C ILE A 26 11.05 23.27 -2.49
N GLN A 27 9.77 23.47 -2.25
CA GLN A 27 8.91 22.47 -1.64
C GLN A 27 8.78 21.21 -2.49
N ARG A 28 8.73 21.35 -3.81
CA ARG A 28 8.68 20.21 -4.73
C ARG A 28 9.98 19.41 -4.73
N VAL A 29 11.11 20.10 -4.67
CA VAL A 29 12.43 19.45 -4.67
C VAL A 29 12.75 18.83 -3.30
N ALA A 30 12.29 19.45 -2.22
CA ALA A 30 12.46 18.93 -0.88
C ALA A 30 11.57 17.71 -0.59
N GLY A 31 10.48 17.53 -1.35
CA GLY A 31 9.73 16.27 -1.36
C GLY A 31 10.58 15.20 -1.98
N ASN A 32 11.28 14.49 -1.14
CA ASN A 32 12.19 13.43 -1.51
C ASN A 32 11.53 12.45 -2.48
N ASP A 33 12.16 12.16 -3.59
CA ASP A 33 11.63 11.24 -4.62
C ASP A 33 11.18 9.89 -4.05
N LEU A 34 11.79 9.47 -2.94
CA LEU A 34 11.42 8.26 -2.20
C LEU A 34 9.98 8.28 -1.68
N TYR A 35 9.44 9.45 -1.41
CA TYR A 35 8.10 9.59 -0.84
C TYR A 35 7.04 10.07 -1.84
N GLN A 36 7.40 10.30 -3.08
CA GLN A 36 6.43 10.73 -4.10
C GLN A 36 5.25 9.76 -4.24
N GLY A 37 5.51 8.47 -4.12
CA GLY A 37 4.48 7.45 -4.14
C GLY A 37 3.54 7.49 -2.94
N ILE A 38 4.03 7.98 -1.79
CA ILE A 38 3.26 8.04 -0.53
C ILE A 38 2.43 9.31 -0.45
N THR A 39 2.97 10.43 -0.95
CA THR A 39 2.31 11.75 -0.89
C THR A 39 1.36 12.00 -2.06
N ARG A 40 1.49 11.24 -3.14
CA ARG A 40 0.64 11.38 -4.31
C ARG A 40 -0.76 10.83 -4.02
N LYS A 41 -1.76 11.65 -4.27
CA LYS A 41 -3.14 11.17 -4.21
C LYS A 41 -3.39 10.16 -5.32
N LEU A 42 -3.63 8.92 -4.95
CA LEU A 42 -4.00 7.87 -5.89
C LEU A 42 -5.52 7.91 -6.08
N PRO A 43 -6.00 7.92 -7.33
CA PRO A 43 -7.42 7.79 -7.56
C PRO A 43 -7.90 6.41 -7.08
N TYR A 44 -9.10 6.36 -6.51
CA TYR A 44 -9.68 5.12 -5.97
C TYR A 44 -9.63 3.94 -6.95
N ARG A 45 -9.73 4.21 -8.24
CA ARG A 45 -9.67 3.17 -9.29
C ARG A 45 -8.31 2.47 -9.38
N GLN A 46 -7.25 3.09 -8.88
CA GLN A 46 -5.89 2.54 -8.91
C GLN A 46 -5.52 1.84 -7.61
N MET A 47 -6.42 1.85 -6.63
CA MET A 47 -6.21 1.19 -5.35
C MET A 47 -6.67 -0.26 -5.45
N VAL A 48 -5.82 -1.17 -5.02
CA VAL A 48 -6.19 -2.58 -4.87
C VAL A 48 -6.98 -2.72 -3.58
N THR A 49 -8.21 -3.21 -3.68
CA THR A 49 -9.05 -3.47 -2.51
C THR A 49 -8.60 -4.78 -1.87
N PRO A 50 -8.21 -4.78 -0.57
CA PRO A 50 -7.83 -6.01 0.10
C PRO A 50 -9.05 -6.89 0.36
N HIS A 51 -8.86 -8.21 0.23
CA HIS A 51 -9.85 -9.21 0.59
C HIS A 51 -9.65 -9.64 2.04
N GLY A 52 -10.75 -9.75 2.79
CA GLY A 52 -10.70 -10.24 4.16
C GLY A 52 -10.61 -11.76 4.23
N VAL A 53 -9.68 -12.28 5.02
CA VAL A 53 -9.51 -13.72 5.23
C VAL A 53 -9.42 -13.99 6.73
N GLN A 54 -10.14 -15.01 7.18
CA GLN A 54 -10.04 -15.50 8.55
C GLN A 54 -9.17 -16.76 8.57
N VAL A 55 -8.17 -16.78 9.42
CA VAL A 55 -7.25 -17.89 9.58
C VAL A 55 -7.29 -18.45 10.99
N THR A 56 -6.97 -19.72 11.12
CA THR A 56 -6.83 -20.38 12.43
C THR A 56 -5.54 -21.17 12.48
N PHE A 57 -5.15 -21.56 13.68
CA PHE A 57 -4.00 -22.46 13.87
C PHE A 57 -4.33 -23.91 13.44
N ALA A 58 -5.55 -24.33 13.71
CA ALA A 58 -5.97 -25.72 13.50
C ALA A 58 -6.42 -26.05 12.07
N LYS A 59 -6.81 -25.03 11.30
CA LYS A 59 -7.37 -25.23 9.96
C LYS A 59 -6.61 -24.42 8.91
N THR A 60 -6.51 -24.99 7.72
CA THR A 60 -5.87 -24.32 6.59
C THR A 60 -6.92 -23.73 5.66
N VAL A 61 -6.73 -22.51 5.26
CA VAL A 61 -7.53 -21.83 4.24
C VAL A 61 -6.86 -22.03 2.89
N HIS A 62 -7.63 -22.46 1.89
CA HIS A 62 -7.16 -22.57 0.51
C HIS A 62 -7.74 -21.44 -0.32
N ILE A 63 -6.87 -20.77 -1.06
CA ILE A 63 -7.25 -19.69 -1.97
C ILE A 63 -6.85 -20.09 -3.38
N ILE A 64 -7.82 -20.14 -4.27
CA ILE A 64 -7.65 -20.56 -5.65
C ILE A 64 -7.62 -19.31 -6.54
N PHE A 65 -6.56 -19.19 -7.33
CA PHE A 65 -6.38 -18.10 -8.27
C PHE A 65 -6.65 -18.56 -9.70
N PRO A 66 -7.04 -17.63 -10.59
CA PRO A 66 -7.25 -17.98 -12.00
C PRO A 66 -5.95 -18.23 -12.77
N SER A 67 -4.80 -17.86 -12.22
CA SER A 67 -3.48 -18.05 -12.81
C SER A 67 -2.51 -18.63 -11.80
N VAL A 68 -1.39 -19.16 -12.27
CA VAL A 68 -0.33 -19.72 -11.43
C VAL A 68 0.24 -18.64 -10.51
N VAL A 69 0.41 -18.97 -9.24
CA VAL A 69 1.00 -18.08 -8.24
C VAL A 69 2.51 -18.04 -8.44
N ARG A 70 3.03 -16.85 -8.63
CA ARG A 70 4.45 -16.60 -8.81
C ARG A 70 5.14 -16.21 -7.52
N TYR A 71 4.48 -15.38 -6.70
CA TYR A 71 5.08 -14.78 -5.53
C TYR A 71 4.05 -14.57 -4.44
N VAL A 72 4.45 -14.81 -3.19
CA VAL A 72 3.63 -14.52 -2.00
C VAL A 72 4.50 -13.76 -1.01
N ASP A 73 3.99 -12.64 -0.51
CA ASP A 73 4.64 -11.83 0.51
C ASP A 73 3.77 -11.81 1.77
N LEU A 74 4.36 -12.13 2.90
CA LEU A 74 3.69 -12.17 4.19
C LEU A 74 4.06 -10.93 5.00
N GLY A 75 3.06 -10.23 5.55
CA GLY A 75 3.28 -9.03 6.35
C GLY A 75 3.82 -9.29 7.75
N SER A 76 3.66 -10.51 8.26
CA SER A 76 4.16 -10.88 9.58
C SER A 76 4.40 -12.39 9.67
N ASN A 77 5.02 -12.82 10.75
CA ASN A 77 5.22 -14.24 11.07
C ASN A 77 4.00 -14.90 11.78
N TRP A 78 2.90 -14.19 11.91
CA TRP A 78 1.67 -14.74 12.49
C TRP A 78 0.94 -15.69 11.56
N ILE A 79 1.27 -15.64 10.29
CA ILE A 79 0.70 -16.51 9.26
C ILE A 79 1.82 -17.21 8.48
N ILE A 80 1.49 -18.35 7.93
CA ILE A 80 2.33 -19.07 6.98
C ILE A 80 1.51 -19.38 5.74
N ALA A 81 2.14 -19.27 4.58
CA ALA A 81 1.51 -19.59 3.31
C ALA A 81 2.45 -20.41 2.45
N GLY A 82 1.88 -21.27 1.62
CA GLY A 82 2.63 -22.08 0.66
C GLY A 82 1.75 -22.52 -0.48
N LYS A 83 2.35 -22.85 -1.60
CA LYS A 83 1.63 -23.46 -2.73
C LYS A 83 1.13 -24.84 -2.35
N ALA A 84 -0.03 -25.22 -2.86
CA ALA A 84 -0.53 -26.58 -2.73
C ALA A 84 0.23 -27.51 -3.69
N ASP A 85 0.56 -28.71 -3.23
CA ASP A 85 1.26 -29.68 -4.04
C ASP A 85 0.39 -30.10 -5.25
N GLY A 86 0.96 -29.99 -6.44
CA GLY A 86 0.25 -30.34 -7.67
C GLY A 86 -0.76 -29.29 -8.15
N ALA A 87 -0.92 -28.17 -7.44
CA ALA A 87 -1.83 -27.10 -7.81
C ALA A 87 -1.16 -25.73 -7.64
N GLU A 88 -0.44 -25.30 -8.63
CA GLU A 88 0.37 -24.07 -8.57
C GLU A 88 -0.44 -22.78 -8.51
N ASN A 89 -1.73 -22.84 -8.82
CA ASN A 89 -2.66 -21.73 -8.69
C ASN A 89 -3.39 -21.68 -7.36
N VAL A 90 -3.00 -22.54 -6.41
CA VAL A 90 -3.63 -22.60 -5.09
C VAL A 90 -2.59 -22.33 -4.02
N ILE A 91 -2.91 -21.44 -3.08
CA ILE A 91 -2.12 -21.26 -1.87
C ILE A 91 -2.87 -21.75 -0.64
N ARG A 92 -2.11 -22.28 0.30
CA ARG A 92 -2.60 -22.68 1.62
C ARG A 92 -2.11 -21.68 2.63
N VAL A 93 -3.01 -21.16 3.45
CA VAL A 93 -2.69 -20.16 4.48
C VAL A 93 -3.23 -20.64 5.81
N LYS A 94 -2.44 -20.49 6.87
CA LYS A 94 -2.90 -20.74 8.23
C LYS A 94 -2.14 -19.86 9.23
N ALA A 95 -2.68 -19.73 10.43
CA ALA A 95 -1.98 -19.06 11.51
C ALA A 95 -0.86 -19.94 12.08
N THR A 96 0.21 -19.32 12.52
CA THR A 96 1.36 -20.00 13.15
C THR A 96 1.21 -20.16 14.65
N THR A 97 0.28 -19.42 15.26
CA THR A 97 0.01 -19.42 16.70
C THR A 97 -1.49 -19.50 16.96
N GLU A 98 -1.86 -19.92 18.15
CA GLU A 98 -3.25 -19.92 18.61
C GLU A 98 -3.64 -18.51 19.04
N GLY A 99 -4.08 -17.72 18.09
CA GLY A 99 -4.50 -16.34 18.31
C GLY A 99 -3.36 -15.35 18.13
N PHE A 100 -3.67 -14.30 17.41
CA PHE A 100 -2.83 -13.11 17.32
C PHE A 100 -3.74 -11.88 17.37
N PRO A 101 -3.25 -10.77 17.96
CA PRO A 101 -4.07 -9.55 18.06
C PRO A 101 -4.12 -8.80 16.74
N GLY A 102 -5.28 -8.23 16.45
CA GLY A 102 -5.42 -7.34 15.31
C GLY A 102 -5.44 -8.05 13.96
N GLU A 103 -4.76 -7.47 13.00
CA GLU A 103 -4.82 -7.86 11.61
C GLU A 103 -3.41 -7.89 11.02
N THR A 104 -3.12 -8.87 10.21
CA THR A 104 -1.92 -8.90 9.38
C THR A 104 -2.34 -8.93 7.90
N ASN A 105 -1.38 -8.93 7.01
CA ASN A 105 -1.67 -8.94 5.59
C ASN A 105 -0.75 -9.88 4.82
N PHE A 106 -1.15 -10.24 3.64
CA PHE A 106 -0.30 -10.88 2.65
C PHE A 106 -0.72 -10.49 1.24
N SER A 107 0.22 -10.58 0.33
CA SER A 107 0.02 -10.22 -1.07
C SER A 107 0.41 -11.37 -1.96
N VAL A 108 -0.30 -11.53 -3.07
CA VAL A 108 -0.06 -12.60 -4.04
C VAL A 108 0.09 -11.99 -5.42
N ILE A 109 1.13 -12.41 -6.15
CA ILE A 109 1.33 -12.04 -7.55
C ILE A 109 1.29 -13.32 -8.37
N CYS A 110 0.46 -13.32 -9.40
CA CYS A 110 0.34 -14.41 -10.35
C CYS A 110 1.20 -14.19 -11.59
N GLU A 111 1.41 -15.23 -12.38
CA GLU A 111 2.22 -15.18 -13.61
C GLU A 111 1.64 -14.24 -14.67
N ASP A 112 0.33 -14.07 -14.69
CA ASP A 112 -0.35 -13.13 -15.60
C ASP A 112 -0.19 -11.66 -15.20
N GLY A 113 0.55 -11.38 -14.12
CA GLY A 113 0.75 -10.03 -13.59
C GLY A 113 -0.33 -9.54 -12.63
N SER A 114 -1.34 -10.34 -12.35
CA SER A 114 -2.40 -9.99 -11.41
C SER A 114 -1.84 -9.89 -9.99
N PHE A 115 -2.29 -8.86 -9.27
CA PHE A 115 -1.92 -8.60 -7.88
C PHE A 115 -3.15 -8.70 -6.99
N TYR A 116 -3.04 -9.47 -5.92
CA TYR A 116 -4.09 -9.65 -4.92
C TYR A 116 -3.56 -9.28 -3.54
N SER A 117 -4.33 -8.48 -2.79
CA SER A 117 -4.02 -8.10 -1.42
C SER A 117 -5.04 -8.70 -0.48
N PHE A 118 -4.56 -9.22 0.65
CA PHE A 118 -5.42 -9.86 1.66
C PHE A 118 -5.11 -9.31 3.04
N ASN A 119 -6.17 -9.07 3.81
CA ASN A 119 -6.07 -8.77 5.23
C ASN A 119 -6.51 -10.01 6.01
N ALA A 120 -5.65 -10.52 6.87
CA ALA A 120 -5.88 -11.74 7.62
C ALA A 120 -6.10 -11.44 9.10
N ARG A 121 -7.17 -12.00 9.64
CA ARG A 121 -7.49 -11.95 11.07
C ARG A 121 -7.59 -13.36 11.62
N TYR A 122 -7.23 -13.50 12.89
CA TYR A 122 -7.44 -14.78 13.58
C TYR A 122 -8.93 -14.97 13.82
N ALA A 123 -9.45 -16.11 13.40
CA ALA A 123 -10.85 -16.44 13.64
C ALA A 123 -11.05 -16.82 15.10
N CYS A 124 -11.99 -16.15 15.75
CA CYS A 124 -12.40 -16.54 17.10
C CYS A 124 -13.21 -17.82 17.02
N LEU A 125 -12.81 -18.84 17.82
CA LEU A 125 -13.39 -20.18 17.77
C LEU A 125 -14.74 -20.32 18.48
N LEU A 126 -15.46 -19.24 18.69
CA LEU A 126 -16.75 -19.27 19.39
C LEU A 126 -17.86 -19.99 18.61
N TYR A 127 -17.63 -20.37 17.34
CA TYR A 127 -18.61 -21.04 16.49
C TYR A 127 -18.10 -22.37 15.97
N THR A 128 -17.47 -23.12 16.78
CA THR A 128 -17.01 -24.46 16.46
C THR A 128 -18.13 -25.51 16.59
N SER A 129 -19.28 -25.12 16.88
CA SER A 129 -20.45 -25.98 16.88
C SER A 129 -20.91 -26.37 15.49
#